data_88b177b9cb1ba10c4fb98a1f403facca
#
_entry.id   88b177b9cb1ba10c4fb98a1f403facca
#
_cell.length_a   1.000
_cell.length_b   1.000
_cell.length_c   1.000
_cell.angle_alpha   90.00
_cell.angle_beta   90.00
_cell.angle_gamma   90.00
#
_symmetry.space_group_name_H-M   'P 1'
#
loop_
_entity.id
_entity.type
_entity.pdbx_description
1 polymer ?
#
loop_
_entity_poly.entity_id
_entity_poly.type
_entity_poly.pdbx_seq_one_letter_code
_entity_poly.pdbx_strand_id
1 'polypeptide(L)'
;MKRLEGKTALVTGSGRNIGLAIILKLAEEGANVVVNARSNQEEADSVAAEARELGVEALPYIADVSDHQQVTNMFAAAAEQFGGVDILVSNAAIRPHEPFTGLTLEEWQRVRGVVLDGAFHVAHAAIPNMAKNGY
;
A
#
# COMPACT_ATOMS: atom_id res chain seq x y z
N MET A 1 -11.72 9.33 21.34
CA MET A 1 -10.52 9.57 20.50
C MET A 1 -10.02 8.25 19.94
N LYS A 2 -9.82 8.20 18.66
CA LYS A 2 -9.28 7.01 18.02
C LYS A 2 -7.75 7.00 18.12
N ARG A 3 -7.16 5.80 18.19
CA ARG A 3 -5.71 5.66 18.46
C ARG A 3 -4.81 6.21 17.37
N LEU A 4 -5.29 6.23 16.11
CA LEU A 4 -4.52 6.64 14.94
C LEU A 4 -5.03 7.94 14.32
N GLU A 5 -5.80 8.71 15.06
CA GLU A 5 -6.30 9.99 14.57
C GLU A 5 -5.13 10.92 14.21
N GLY A 6 -5.19 11.53 13.04
CA GLY A 6 -4.11 12.37 12.52
C GLY A 6 -2.95 11.63 11.86
N LYS A 7 -2.99 10.29 11.83
CA LYS A 7 -1.98 9.48 11.16
C LYS A 7 -2.46 9.08 9.76
N THR A 8 -1.52 8.78 8.88
CA THR A 8 -1.79 8.27 7.54
C THR A 8 -1.15 6.91 7.38
N ALA A 9 -1.95 5.93 6.96
CA ALA A 9 -1.51 4.56 6.70
C ALA A 9 -1.58 4.23 5.22
N LEU A 10 -0.55 3.56 4.72
CA LEU A 10 -0.52 3.00 3.37
C LEU A 10 -0.31 1.49 3.48
N VAL A 11 -1.19 0.73 2.86
CA VAL A 11 -1.09 -0.73 2.77
C VAL A 11 -1.01 -1.10 1.30
N THR A 12 0.09 -1.74 0.87
CA THR A 12 0.21 -2.19 -0.51
C THR A 12 -0.68 -3.42 -0.74
N GLY A 13 -1.30 -3.49 -1.92
CA GLY A 13 -2.23 -4.57 -2.23
C GLY A 13 -3.46 -4.58 -1.33
N SER A 14 -4.02 -3.43 -1.00
CA SER A 14 -5.15 -3.30 -0.08
C SER A 14 -6.52 -3.28 -0.73
N GLY A 15 -6.61 -3.57 -2.02
CA GLY A 15 -7.88 -3.64 -2.74
C GLY A 15 -8.71 -4.88 -2.42
N ARG A 16 -8.13 -5.90 -1.80
CA ARG A 16 -8.80 -7.18 -1.48
C ARG A 16 -8.05 -7.99 -0.43
N ASN A 17 -8.70 -9.04 0.05
CA ASN A 17 -8.14 -10.07 0.94
C ASN A 17 -7.51 -9.50 2.22
N ILE A 18 -6.29 -9.93 2.56
CA ILE A 18 -5.62 -9.53 3.80
C ILE A 18 -5.36 -8.02 3.83
N GLY A 19 -4.88 -7.45 2.73
CA GLY A 19 -4.61 -6.02 2.66
C GLY A 19 -5.85 -5.15 2.89
N LEU A 20 -7.00 -5.57 2.35
CA LEU A 20 -8.29 -4.91 2.59
C LEU A 20 -8.65 -4.92 4.08
N ALA A 21 -8.54 -6.08 4.72
CA ALA A 21 -8.85 -6.20 6.15
C ALA A 21 -7.95 -5.30 6.99
N ILE A 22 -6.66 -5.24 6.66
CA ILE A 22 -5.70 -4.40 7.39
C ILE A 22 -6.03 -2.91 7.22
N ILE A 23 -6.24 -2.45 5.98
CA ILE A 23 -6.46 -1.02 5.72
C ILE A 23 -7.75 -0.52 6.36
N LEU A 24 -8.82 -1.32 6.33
CA LEU A 24 -10.08 -0.95 6.98
C LEU A 24 -9.93 -0.93 8.50
N LYS A 25 -9.16 -1.85 9.07
CA LYS A 25 -8.90 -1.82 10.51
C LYS A 25 -8.12 -0.58 10.93
N LEU A 26 -7.14 -0.15 10.15
CA LEU A 26 -6.42 1.09 10.42
C LEU A 26 -7.35 2.32 10.28
N ALA A 27 -8.26 2.30 9.31
CA ALA A 27 -9.27 3.35 9.15
C ALA A 27 -10.24 3.41 10.35
N GLU A 28 -10.69 2.25 10.86
CA GLU A 28 -11.52 2.18 12.08
C GLU A 28 -10.84 2.86 13.27
N GLU A 29 -9.51 2.72 13.36
CA GLU A 29 -8.73 3.34 14.44
C GLU A 29 -8.43 4.82 14.18
N GLY A 30 -8.90 5.39 13.07
CA GLY A 30 -8.85 6.82 12.78
C GLY A 30 -7.78 7.27 11.82
N ALA A 31 -7.00 6.36 11.25
CA ALA A 31 -5.99 6.73 10.25
C ALA A 31 -6.64 7.12 8.93
N ASN A 32 -6.15 8.16 8.29
CA ASN A 32 -6.36 8.37 6.86
C ASN A 32 -5.62 7.29 6.09
N VAL A 33 -6.13 6.86 4.95
CA VAL A 33 -5.60 5.68 4.30
C VAL A 33 -5.28 5.90 2.81
N VAL A 34 -4.17 5.33 2.38
CA VAL A 34 -3.83 5.18 0.95
C VAL A 34 -4.11 3.73 0.58
N VAL A 35 -5.09 3.53 -0.29
CA VAL A 35 -5.51 2.21 -0.75
C VAL A 35 -4.80 1.92 -2.06
N ASN A 36 -3.91 0.96 -2.06
CA ASN A 36 -3.15 0.59 -3.25
C ASN A 36 -3.66 -0.69 -3.88
N ALA A 37 -3.85 -0.67 -5.17
CA ALA A 37 -4.03 -1.85 -6.01
C ALA A 37 -3.07 -1.75 -7.20
N ARG A 38 -2.67 -2.89 -7.75
CA ARG A 38 -1.74 -2.92 -8.89
C ARG A 38 -2.39 -2.38 -10.17
N SER A 39 -3.62 -2.78 -10.45
CA SER A 39 -4.29 -2.44 -11.72
C SER A 39 -5.80 -2.30 -11.62
N ASN A 40 -6.45 -2.79 -10.56
CA ASN A 40 -7.89 -2.78 -10.46
C ASN A 40 -8.38 -1.50 -9.74
N GLN A 41 -8.73 -0.49 -10.53
CA GLN A 41 -9.21 0.79 -10.04
C GLN A 41 -10.53 0.65 -9.26
N GLU A 42 -11.45 -0.20 -9.71
CA GLU A 42 -12.74 -0.41 -9.04
C GLU A 42 -12.57 -0.97 -7.64
N GLU A 43 -11.66 -1.94 -7.46
CA GLU A 43 -11.35 -2.47 -6.13
C GLU A 43 -10.80 -1.38 -5.20
N ALA A 44 -9.84 -0.61 -5.69
CA ALA A 44 -9.24 0.46 -4.90
C ALA A 44 -10.28 1.53 -4.52
N ASP A 45 -11.12 1.93 -5.45
CA ASP A 45 -12.18 2.92 -5.22
C ASP A 45 -13.23 2.41 -4.23
N SER A 46 -13.59 1.14 -4.33
CA SER A 46 -14.56 0.51 -3.43
C SER A 46 -14.05 0.50 -1.98
N VAL A 47 -12.80 0.12 -1.78
CA VAL A 47 -12.19 0.10 -0.43
C VAL A 47 -12.04 1.53 0.11
N ALA A 48 -11.66 2.48 -0.74
CA ALA A 48 -11.59 3.88 -0.35
C ALA A 48 -12.96 4.42 0.10
N ALA A 49 -14.04 4.04 -0.60
CA ALA A 49 -15.39 4.40 -0.21
C ALA A 49 -15.78 3.82 1.15
N GLU A 50 -15.45 2.55 1.41
CA GLU A 50 -15.69 1.92 2.71
C GLU A 50 -14.92 2.63 3.83
N ALA A 51 -13.66 3.00 3.58
CA ALA A 51 -12.87 3.74 4.56
C ALA A 51 -13.48 5.10 4.89
N ARG A 52 -13.99 5.82 3.87
CA ARG A 52 -14.66 7.10 4.08
C ARG A 52 -15.93 6.97 4.92
N GLU A 53 -16.65 5.87 4.80
CA GLU A 53 -17.83 5.59 5.65
C GLU A 53 -17.44 5.43 7.12
N LEU A 54 -16.18 5.06 7.41
CA LEU A 54 -15.65 5.00 8.76
C LEU A 54 -15.23 6.37 9.32
N GLY A 55 -15.34 7.43 8.52
CA GLY A 55 -15.09 8.80 8.96
C GLY A 55 -13.69 9.32 8.70
N VAL A 56 -12.89 8.63 7.90
CA VAL A 56 -11.53 9.05 7.54
C VAL A 56 -11.45 9.45 6.07
N GLU A 57 -10.38 10.12 5.69
CA GLU A 57 -10.07 10.38 4.29
C GLU A 57 -9.34 9.18 3.68
N ALA A 58 -9.55 8.95 2.40
CA ALA A 58 -8.95 7.83 1.70
C ALA A 58 -8.51 8.25 0.29
N LEU A 59 -7.31 7.83 -0.08
CA LEU A 59 -6.73 8.03 -1.41
C LEU A 59 -6.56 6.66 -2.08
N PRO A 60 -7.38 6.30 -3.07
CA PRO A 60 -7.12 5.13 -3.89
C PRO A 60 -6.01 5.45 -4.89
N TYR A 61 -5.04 4.56 -5.04
CA TYR A 61 -3.91 4.79 -5.93
C TYR A 61 -3.45 3.50 -6.60
N ILE A 62 -3.44 3.50 -7.93
CA ILE A 62 -2.95 2.38 -8.73
C ILE A 62 -1.45 2.51 -8.90
N ALA A 63 -0.72 1.53 -8.42
CA ALA A 63 0.73 1.44 -8.58
C ALA A 63 1.19 -0.01 -8.50
N ASP A 64 2.08 -0.39 -9.38
CA ASP A 64 2.82 -1.64 -9.31
C ASP A 64 4.04 -1.41 -8.42
N VAL A 65 4.11 -2.07 -7.27
CA VAL A 65 5.21 -1.87 -6.32
C VAL A 65 6.57 -2.33 -6.84
N SER A 66 6.61 -3.15 -7.90
CA SER A 66 7.85 -3.52 -8.57
C SER A 66 8.43 -2.38 -9.42
N ASP A 67 7.64 -1.36 -9.71
CA ASP A 67 8.05 -0.19 -10.47
C ASP A 67 8.36 0.97 -9.50
N HIS A 68 9.65 1.29 -9.40
CA HIS A 68 10.15 2.33 -8.49
C HIS A 68 9.48 3.70 -8.74
N GLN A 69 9.27 4.08 -10.00
CA GLN A 69 8.68 5.38 -10.33
C GLN A 69 7.21 5.45 -9.90
N GLN A 70 6.46 4.38 -10.11
CA GLN A 70 5.05 4.33 -9.68
C GLN A 70 4.94 4.44 -8.16
N VAL A 71 5.83 3.78 -7.43
CA VAL A 71 5.89 3.89 -5.95
C VAL A 71 6.22 5.32 -5.53
N THR A 72 7.23 5.93 -6.16
CA THR A 72 7.60 7.33 -5.86
C THR A 72 6.41 8.27 -6.09
N ASN A 73 5.69 8.10 -7.18
CA ASN A 73 4.51 8.91 -7.48
C ASN A 73 3.38 8.70 -6.48
N MET A 74 3.17 7.47 -6.02
CA MET A 74 2.16 7.16 -5.00
C MET A 74 2.47 7.86 -3.68
N PHE A 75 3.70 7.81 -3.22
CA PHE A 75 4.10 8.48 -1.98
C PHE A 75 4.06 10.01 -2.12
N ALA A 76 4.38 10.55 -3.30
CA ALA A 76 4.23 11.98 -3.58
C ALA A 76 2.76 12.42 -3.48
N ALA A 77 1.83 11.63 -4.03
CA ALA A 77 0.40 11.90 -3.93
C ALA A 77 -0.10 11.84 -2.48
N ALA A 78 0.37 10.87 -1.70
CA ALA A 78 0.06 10.76 -0.28
C ALA A 78 0.59 11.97 0.51
N ALA A 79 1.79 12.43 0.20
CA ALA A 79 2.38 13.61 0.83
C ALA A 79 1.58 14.87 0.51
N GLU A 80 1.14 15.02 -0.74
CA GLU A 80 0.33 16.17 -1.16
C GLU A 80 -1.02 16.22 -0.43
N GLN A 81 -1.68 15.07 -0.31
CA GLN A 81 -3.02 15.02 0.30
C GLN A 81 -3.00 14.99 1.83
N PHE A 82 -2.05 14.27 2.43
CA PHE A 82 -2.03 13.98 3.87
C PHE A 82 -0.79 14.50 4.61
N GLY A 83 0.19 15.02 3.89
CA GLY A 83 1.46 15.47 4.48
C GLY A 83 2.52 14.37 4.61
N GLY A 84 2.19 13.12 4.29
CA GLY A 84 3.13 11.99 4.34
C GLY A 84 2.48 10.73 4.86
N VAL A 85 3.26 9.65 4.88
CA VAL A 85 2.82 8.34 5.38
C VAL A 85 3.52 8.05 6.71
N ASP A 86 2.73 7.76 7.73
CA ASP A 86 3.22 7.44 9.08
C ASP A 86 3.31 5.93 9.32
N ILE A 87 2.43 5.17 8.70
CA ILE A 87 2.31 3.72 8.89
C ILE A 87 2.34 3.05 7.53
N LEU A 88 3.28 2.15 7.34
CA LEU A 88 3.41 1.36 6.11
C LEU A 88 3.23 -0.13 6.42
N VAL A 89 2.35 -0.78 5.66
CA VAL A 89 2.25 -2.24 5.64
C VAL A 89 2.57 -2.72 4.22
N SER A 90 3.71 -3.39 4.06
CA SER A 90 4.13 -3.99 2.81
C SER A 90 3.49 -5.37 2.68
N ASN A 91 2.32 -5.42 2.03
CA ASN A 91 1.49 -6.62 1.92
C ASN A 91 1.42 -7.17 0.50
N ALA A 92 1.65 -6.35 -0.53
CA ALA A 92 1.52 -6.78 -1.92
C ALA A 92 2.43 -7.98 -2.23
N ALA A 93 1.86 -9.01 -2.81
CA ALA A 93 2.57 -10.22 -3.19
C ALA A 93 1.88 -10.88 -4.39
N ILE A 94 2.65 -11.63 -5.14
CA ILE A 94 2.15 -12.56 -6.15
C ILE A 94 2.73 -13.93 -5.85
N ARG A 95 1.93 -14.96 -6.04
CA ARG A 95 2.33 -16.34 -5.70
C ARG A 95 1.79 -17.29 -6.76
N PRO A 96 2.55 -17.51 -7.83
CA PRO A 96 2.15 -18.45 -8.87
C PRO A 96 2.11 -19.88 -8.33
N HIS A 97 1.16 -20.68 -8.80
CA HIS A 97 1.00 -22.07 -8.42
C HIS A 97 1.72 -22.99 -9.41
N GLU A 98 3.04 -22.81 -9.56
CA GLU A 98 3.86 -23.60 -10.44
C GLU A 98 4.83 -24.46 -9.63
N PRO A 99 5.10 -25.72 -10.05
CA PRO A 99 6.20 -26.49 -9.47
C PRO A 99 7.52 -25.77 -9.68
N PHE A 100 8.43 -25.89 -8.75
CA PHE A 100 9.74 -25.22 -8.84
C PHE A 100 10.45 -25.48 -10.17
N THR A 101 10.40 -26.72 -10.65
CA THR A 101 11.04 -27.10 -11.92
C THR A 101 10.36 -26.51 -13.16
N GLY A 102 9.11 -26.10 -13.05
CA GLY A 102 8.37 -25.43 -14.11
C GLY A 102 8.43 -23.92 -14.05
N LEU A 103 9.03 -23.36 -13.01
CA LEU A 103 9.13 -21.92 -12.86
C LEU A 103 10.17 -21.34 -13.80
N THR A 104 9.75 -20.37 -14.62
CA THR A 104 10.67 -19.68 -15.54
C THR A 104 11.48 -18.61 -14.83
N LEU A 105 12.62 -18.22 -15.38
CA LEU A 105 13.42 -17.12 -14.87
C LEU A 105 12.61 -15.82 -14.88
N GLU A 106 11.79 -15.60 -15.89
CA GLU A 106 10.92 -14.43 -15.99
C GLU A 106 9.91 -14.37 -14.85
N GLU A 107 9.26 -15.49 -14.51
CA GLU A 107 8.34 -15.56 -13.39
C GLU A 107 9.06 -15.35 -12.05
N TRP A 108 10.23 -15.94 -11.88
CA TRP A 108 11.07 -15.73 -10.72
C TRP A 108 11.37 -14.24 -10.52
N GLN A 109 11.80 -13.57 -11.59
CA GLN A 109 12.10 -12.13 -11.56
C GLN A 109 10.86 -11.30 -11.25
N ARG A 110 9.71 -11.68 -11.79
CA ARG A 110 8.44 -10.99 -11.53
C ARG A 110 8.02 -11.11 -10.07
N VAL A 111 8.09 -12.31 -9.51
CA VAL A 111 7.75 -12.54 -8.09
C VAL A 111 8.70 -11.78 -7.18
N ARG A 112 9.99 -11.90 -7.43
CA ARG A 112 11.02 -11.17 -6.67
C ARG A 112 10.82 -9.66 -6.78
N GLY A 113 10.49 -9.16 -7.95
CA GLY A 113 10.23 -7.74 -8.19
C GLY A 113 9.09 -7.19 -7.32
N VAL A 114 8.02 -7.96 -7.15
CA VAL A 114 6.90 -7.55 -6.30
C VAL A 114 7.22 -7.75 -4.83
N VAL A 115 7.67 -8.93 -4.44
CA VAL A 115 7.79 -9.32 -3.02
C VAL A 115 9.01 -8.70 -2.37
N LEU A 116 10.17 -8.74 -3.02
CA LEU A 116 11.43 -8.25 -2.46
C LEU A 116 11.71 -6.80 -2.86
N ASP A 117 11.79 -6.54 -4.16
CA ASP A 117 12.11 -5.18 -4.65
C ASP A 117 10.99 -4.20 -4.30
N GLY A 118 9.73 -4.63 -4.37
CA GLY A 118 8.58 -3.82 -3.96
C GLY A 118 8.63 -3.41 -2.50
N ALA A 119 9.00 -4.32 -1.60
CA ALA A 119 9.18 -4.01 -0.19
C ALA A 119 10.28 -2.97 0.03
N PHE A 120 11.38 -3.09 -0.71
CA PHE A 120 12.45 -2.09 -0.69
C PHE A 120 11.95 -0.72 -1.18
N HIS A 121 11.25 -0.69 -2.31
CA HIS A 121 10.76 0.56 -2.90
C HIS A 121 9.86 1.33 -1.93
N VAL A 122 8.89 0.65 -1.31
CA VAL A 122 7.94 1.32 -0.42
C VAL A 122 8.57 1.72 0.91
N ALA A 123 9.44 0.90 1.47
CA ALA A 123 10.16 1.24 2.69
C ALA A 123 11.10 2.42 2.46
N HIS A 124 11.84 2.42 1.36
CA HIS A 124 12.75 3.50 0.99
C HIS A 124 11.99 4.84 0.78
N ALA A 125 10.77 4.78 0.27
CA ALA A 125 9.94 5.97 0.09
C ALA A 125 9.32 6.45 1.41
N ALA A 126 8.97 5.55 2.33
CA ALA A 126 8.25 5.89 3.56
C ALA A 126 9.17 6.35 4.70
N ILE A 127 10.33 5.72 4.87
CA ILE A 127 11.19 5.90 6.04
C ILE A 127 11.65 7.35 6.24
N PRO A 128 12.04 8.13 5.21
CA PRO A 128 12.47 9.50 5.44
C PRO A 128 11.45 10.38 6.18
N ASN A 129 10.17 10.25 5.83
CA ASN A 129 9.09 10.97 6.51
C ASN A 129 8.90 10.47 7.94
N MET A 130 8.94 9.16 8.14
CA MET A 130 8.81 8.54 9.46
C MET A 130 9.94 8.99 10.39
N ALA A 131 11.18 8.96 9.89
CA ALA A 131 12.35 9.39 10.65
C ALA A 131 12.27 10.88 11.03
N LYS A 132 11.82 11.73 10.11
CA LYS A 132 11.65 13.16 10.35
C LYS A 132 10.61 13.43 11.44
N ASN A 133 9.53 12.67 11.47
CA ASN A 133 8.43 12.86 12.41
C ASN A 133 8.60 12.08 13.71
N GLY A 134 9.60 11.21 13.80
CA GLY A 134 9.84 10.40 14.98
C GLY A 134 8.78 9.33 15.23
N TYR A 135 8.15 8.85 14.15
CA TYR A 135 7.04 7.89 14.25
C TYR A 135 7.22 6.70 13.30
#